data_67dd10b76519c23f1a1534c55d9d28d7
#
_entry.id   67dd10b76519c23f1a1534c55d9d28d7
#
_cell.length_a   1.000
_cell.length_b   1.000
_cell.length_c   1.000
_cell.angle_alpha   90.00
_cell.angle_beta   90.00
_cell.angle_gamma   90.00
#
_symmetry.space_group_name_H-M   'P 1'
#
loop_
_entity.id
_entity.type
_entity.pdbx_description
1 polymer ?
#
loop_
_entity_poly.entity_id
_entity_poly.type
_entity_poly.pdbx_seq_one_letter_code
_entity_poly.pdbx_strand_id
1 'polypeptide(L)'
;MIKAKISAIEQNDGVSVFEFSAENLSLKMLSLENLQNLKIGDEIWLNFKSSDVFVATSPLLNCSVSNEIKAQISDIEQGQITSSLHLNAGEFEFESIISTSSLKRLNLAPGDQIYAYVKATSLYIA
;
A
#
# COMPACT_ATOMS: atom_id res chain seq x y z
N MET A 1 10.06 -1.63 2.42
CA MET A 1 9.87 -2.74 1.45
C MET A 1 9.18 -3.91 2.13
N ILE A 2 8.36 -4.62 1.40
CA ILE A 2 7.68 -5.80 1.92
C ILE A 2 8.09 -7.02 1.11
N LYS A 3 8.45 -8.11 1.78
CA LYS A 3 8.78 -9.37 1.13
C LYS A 3 7.48 -10.11 0.84
N ALA A 4 7.27 -10.48 -0.41
CA ALA A 4 6.03 -11.08 -0.86
C ALA A 4 6.32 -12.23 -1.82
N LYS A 5 5.34 -13.13 -1.94
CA LYS A 5 5.39 -14.25 -2.86
C LYS A 5 4.35 -14.05 -3.95
N ILE A 6 4.74 -14.27 -5.20
CA ILE A 6 3.82 -14.18 -6.33
C ILE A 6 2.84 -15.35 -6.25
N SER A 7 1.55 -15.04 -6.17
CA SER A 7 0.49 -16.04 -6.09
C SER A 7 -0.29 -16.20 -7.40
N ALA A 8 -0.33 -15.18 -8.24
CA ALA A 8 -1.01 -15.23 -9.53
C ALA A 8 -0.39 -14.23 -10.50
N ILE A 9 -0.43 -14.56 -11.79
CA ILE A 9 0.05 -13.69 -12.87
C ILE A 9 -0.98 -13.75 -14.00
N GLU A 10 -1.38 -12.56 -14.47
CA GLU A 10 -2.25 -12.41 -15.62
C GLU A 10 -1.58 -11.44 -16.59
N GLN A 11 -1.41 -11.83 -17.84
CA GLN A 11 -0.72 -11.01 -18.84
C GLN A 11 -1.52 -10.98 -20.15
N ASN A 12 -1.64 -9.79 -20.73
CA ASN A 12 -2.27 -9.57 -22.01
C ASN A 12 -1.79 -8.26 -22.62
N ASP A 13 -1.32 -8.31 -23.86
CA ASP A 13 -0.92 -7.13 -24.66
C ASP A 13 0.06 -6.19 -23.93
N GLY A 14 1.08 -6.77 -23.29
CA GLY A 14 2.11 -6.00 -22.59
C GLY A 14 1.69 -5.46 -21.23
N VAL A 15 0.47 -5.76 -20.79
CA VAL A 15 0.00 -5.40 -19.46
C VAL A 15 0.04 -6.65 -18.58
N SER A 16 0.59 -6.51 -17.38
CA SER A 16 0.68 -7.61 -16.42
C SER A 16 0.00 -7.22 -15.12
N VAL A 17 -0.79 -8.15 -14.57
CA VAL A 17 -1.34 -8.03 -13.23
C VAL A 17 -0.76 -9.16 -12.39
N PHE A 18 -0.10 -8.79 -11.31
CA PHE A 18 0.46 -9.74 -10.35
C PHE A 18 -0.33 -9.69 -9.06
N GLU A 19 -0.62 -10.85 -8.50
CA GLU A 19 -1.13 -10.95 -7.14
C GLU A 19 -0.02 -11.50 -6.25
N PHE A 20 0.08 -10.93 -5.05
CA PHE A 20 1.11 -11.30 -4.08
C PHE A 20 0.48 -11.65 -2.75
N SER A 21 1.11 -12.58 -2.05
CA SER A 21 0.82 -12.84 -0.66
C SER A 21 2.00 -12.43 0.20
N ALA A 22 1.73 -11.68 1.27
CA ALA A 22 2.73 -11.21 2.22
C ALA A 22 2.12 -11.30 3.61
N GLU A 23 2.51 -12.31 4.39
CA GLU A 23 1.88 -12.63 5.67
C GLU A 23 0.36 -12.76 5.49
N ASN A 24 -0.41 -11.88 6.13
CA ASN A 24 -1.88 -11.87 6.04
C ASN A 24 -2.40 -10.88 5.00
N LEU A 25 -1.49 -10.29 4.20
CA LEU A 25 -1.85 -9.32 3.18
C LEU A 25 -1.94 -9.98 1.82
N SER A 26 -2.93 -9.55 1.04
CA SER A 26 -3.04 -9.87 -0.38
C SER A 26 -2.91 -8.55 -1.14
N LEU A 27 -1.91 -8.46 -2.00
CA LEU A 27 -1.60 -7.24 -2.73
C LEU A 27 -1.66 -7.49 -4.23
N LYS A 28 -1.96 -6.46 -4.98
CA LYS A 28 -2.09 -6.53 -6.44
C LYS A 28 -1.26 -5.41 -7.09
N MET A 29 -0.50 -5.76 -8.12
CA MET A 29 0.30 -4.80 -8.90
C MET A 29 -0.12 -4.89 -10.36
N LEU A 30 -0.34 -3.73 -10.98
CA LEU A 30 -0.57 -3.62 -12.41
C LEU A 30 0.64 -2.94 -13.03
N SER A 31 1.29 -3.59 -14.00
CA SER A 31 2.49 -3.09 -14.64
C SER A 31 2.34 -3.07 -16.15
N LEU A 32 2.85 -2.01 -16.77
CA LEU A 32 2.98 -1.89 -18.21
C LEU A 32 4.35 -2.30 -18.70
N GLU A 33 5.24 -2.71 -17.78
CA GLU A 33 6.56 -3.19 -18.11
C GLU A 33 6.53 -4.67 -18.45
N ASN A 34 7.45 -5.09 -19.32
CA ASN A 34 7.58 -6.48 -19.70
C ASN A 34 8.40 -7.23 -18.65
N LEU A 35 7.71 -7.82 -17.69
CA LEU A 35 8.31 -8.57 -16.57
C LEU A 35 8.30 -10.07 -16.90
N GLN A 36 9.26 -10.53 -17.71
CA GLN A 36 9.23 -11.88 -18.29
C GLN A 36 9.79 -12.98 -17.38
N ASN A 37 10.61 -12.65 -16.41
CA ASN A 37 11.36 -13.66 -15.64
C ASN A 37 10.74 -13.98 -14.27
N LEU A 38 9.49 -13.59 -14.07
CA LEU A 38 8.79 -13.79 -12.80
C LEU A 38 7.82 -14.96 -12.90
N LYS A 39 7.79 -15.80 -11.88
CA LYS A 39 6.96 -17.01 -11.83
C LYS A 39 6.15 -17.04 -10.54
N ILE A 40 5.02 -17.73 -10.59
CA ILE A 40 4.25 -18.04 -9.39
C ILE A 40 5.15 -18.78 -8.41
N GLY A 41 5.15 -18.34 -7.16
CA GLY A 41 5.99 -18.88 -6.10
C GLY A 41 7.27 -18.11 -5.86
N ASP A 42 7.68 -17.22 -6.78
CA ASP A 42 8.88 -16.42 -6.58
C ASP A 42 8.68 -15.44 -5.42
N GLU A 43 9.74 -15.29 -4.63
CA GLU A 43 9.78 -14.27 -3.58
C GLU A 43 10.40 -13.00 -4.14
N ILE A 44 9.76 -11.87 -3.89
CA ILE A 44 10.22 -10.57 -4.35
C ILE A 44 10.04 -9.54 -3.24
N TRP A 45 10.69 -8.40 -3.42
CA TRP A 45 10.50 -7.25 -2.55
C TRP A 45 9.60 -6.24 -3.27
N LEU A 46 8.50 -5.87 -2.63
CA LEU A 46 7.59 -4.83 -3.11
C LEU A 46 7.86 -3.53 -2.38
N ASN A 47 7.63 -2.44 -3.08
CA ASN A 47 7.68 -1.12 -2.49
C ASN A 47 6.65 -0.21 -3.12
N PHE A 48 6.40 0.92 -2.47
CA PHE A 48 5.56 2.00 -2.96
C PHE A 48 5.99 3.28 -2.26
N LYS A 49 5.67 4.41 -2.87
CA LYS A 49 6.03 5.71 -2.29
C LYS A 49 5.04 6.09 -1.20
N SER A 50 5.54 6.70 -0.13
CA SER A 50 4.68 7.20 0.95
C SER A 50 3.67 8.24 0.47
N SER A 51 4.01 8.98 -0.59
CA SER A 51 3.11 9.96 -1.21
C SER A 51 1.99 9.31 -2.01
N ASP A 52 2.07 8.01 -2.31
CA ASP A 52 1.04 7.27 -3.03
C ASP A 52 0.09 6.51 -2.09
N VAL A 53 0.27 6.65 -0.80
CA VAL A 53 -0.58 6.01 0.22
C VAL A 53 -1.59 7.02 0.72
N PHE A 54 -2.86 6.69 0.65
CA PHE A 54 -3.88 7.49 1.31
C PHE A 54 -4.61 6.65 2.36
N VAL A 55 -5.29 7.30 3.29
CA VAL A 55 -5.90 6.61 4.42
C VAL A 55 -7.37 6.99 4.57
N ALA A 56 -8.13 6.07 5.15
CA ALA A 56 -9.52 6.27 5.53
C ALA A 56 -9.73 5.74 6.95
N THR A 57 -10.68 6.32 7.66
CA THR A 57 -11.00 5.91 9.04
C THR A 57 -11.93 4.71 9.08
N SER A 58 -12.58 4.39 7.96
CA SER A 58 -13.41 3.20 7.79
C SER A 58 -13.13 2.61 6.41
N PRO A 59 -13.42 1.30 6.19
CA PRO A 59 -13.16 0.68 4.89
C PRO A 59 -13.95 1.37 3.78
N LEU A 60 -13.28 1.59 2.64
CA LEU A 60 -13.92 2.11 1.45
C LEU A 60 -14.62 0.97 0.70
N LEU A 61 -15.88 1.18 0.37
CA LEU A 61 -16.67 0.25 -0.41
C LEU A 61 -16.85 0.82 -1.83
N ASN A 62 -16.96 -0.08 -2.82
CA ASN A 62 -17.22 0.30 -4.21
C ASN A 62 -16.17 1.24 -4.80
N CYS A 63 -14.92 0.94 -4.55
CA CYS A 63 -13.78 1.76 -4.94
C CYS A 63 -12.85 0.93 -5.83
N SER A 64 -12.20 1.57 -6.79
CA SER A 64 -11.33 0.89 -7.77
C SER A 64 -9.93 0.58 -7.22
N VAL A 65 -9.58 1.05 -6.02
CA VAL A 65 -8.27 0.79 -5.43
C VAL A 65 -8.20 -0.65 -4.95
N SER A 66 -7.21 -1.40 -5.44
CA SER A 66 -7.11 -2.83 -5.18
C SER A 66 -6.47 -3.16 -3.83
N ASN A 67 -5.57 -2.32 -3.35
CA ASN A 67 -4.78 -2.65 -2.16
C ASN A 67 -5.29 -1.89 -0.95
N GLU A 68 -5.87 -2.63 -0.01
CA GLU A 68 -6.29 -2.13 1.30
C GLU A 68 -5.42 -2.78 2.36
N ILE A 69 -4.81 -1.97 3.20
CA ILE A 69 -3.94 -2.44 4.28
C ILE A 69 -4.47 -1.85 5.59
N LYS A 70 -5.02 -2.72 6.43
CA LYS A 70 -5.46 -2.33 7.76
C LYS A 70 -4.22 -2.11 8.63
N ALA A 71 -4.09 -0.94 9.23
CA ALA A 71 -2.89 -0.56 9.94
C ALA A 71 -3.21 0.29 11.17
N GLN A 72 -2.24 0.38 12.06
CA GLN A 72 -2.33 1.23 13.24
C GLN A 72 -1.32 2.37 13.10
N ILE A 73 -1.74 3.57 13.48
CA ILE A 73 -0.85 4.73 13.52
C ILE A 73 0.05 4.59 14.74
N SER A 74 1.36 4.47 14.53
CA SER A 74 2.32 4.40 15.63
C SER A 74 2.84 5.76 16.03
N ASP A 75 2.98 6.68 15.06
CA ASP A 75 3.47 8.03 15.30
C ASP A 75 3.00 8.96 14.18
N ILE A 76 3.01 10.26 14.45
CA ILE A 76 2.65 11.31 13.49
C ILE A 76 3.69 12.40 13.55
N GLU A 77 4.27 12.72 12.40
CA GLU A 77 5.12 13.90 12.25
C GLU A 77 4.29 14.99 11.58
N GLN A 78 3.82 15.94 12.39
CA GLN A 78 2.95 16.99 11.89
C GLN A 78 3.75 18.21 11.44
N GLY A 79 3.67 18.52 10.14
CA GLY A 79 4.16 19.76 9.58
C GLY A 79 3.06 20.80 9.44
N GLN A 80 3.37 21.96 8.92
CA GLN A 80 2.38 23.00 8.69
C GLN A 80 1.44 22.67 7.53
N ILE A 81 1.97 22.08 6.47
CA ILE A 81 1.22 21.80 5.23
C ILE A 81 1.06 20.32 5.02
N THR A 82 2.13 19.54 5.23
CA THR A 82 2.11 18.09 5.10
C THR A 82 2.43 17.42 6.41
N SER A 83 1.89 16.24 6.60
CA SER A 83 2.12 15.40 7.78
C SER A 83 2.45 13.99 7.34
N SER A 84 3.32 13.32 8.08
CA SER A 84 3.69 11.93 7.86
C SER A 84 3.06 11.06 8.92
N LEU A 85 2.32 10.04 8.48
CA LEU A 85 1.79 9.01 9.37
C LEU A 85 2.74 7.81 9.32
N HIS A 86 3.20 7.37 10.48
CA HIS A 86 3.94 6.12 10.60
C HIS A 86 2.94 5.02 10.93
N LEU A 87 2.88 4.00 10.07
CA LEU A 87 1.85 2.97 10.09
C LEU A 87 2.46 1.58 10.29
N ASN A 88 1.79 0.77 11.09
CA ASN A 88 2.16 -0.62 11.31
C ASN A 88 1.02 -1.56 10.89
N ALA A 89 1.33 -2.50 10.01
CA ALA A 89 0.45 -3.60 9.65
C ALA A 89 1.16 -4.90 9.98
N GLY A 90 0.94 -5.41 11.21
CA GLY A 90 1.72 -6.52 11.73
C GLY A 90 3.19 -6.11 11.88
N GLU A 91 4.09 -6.84 11.24
CA GLU A 91 5.53 -6.51 11.27
C GLU A 91 5.94 -5.54 10.15
N PHE A 92 5.01 -5.23 9.24
CA PHE A 92 5.28 -4.33 8.13
C PHE A 92 5.08 -2.89 8.56
N GLU A 93 6.13 -2.08 8.45
CA GLU A 93 6.10 -0.65 8.75
C GLU A 93 6.16 0.15 7.45
N PHE A 94 5.34 1.17 7.35
CA PHE A 94 5.31 2.05 6.18
C PHE A 94 4.78 3.42 6.57
N GLU A 95 4.81 4.35 5.63
CA GLU A 95 4.39 5.72 5.89
C GLU A 95 3.35 6.17 4.86
N SER A 96 2.51 7.11 5.28
CA SER A 96 1.62 7.85 4.40
C SER A 96 1.82 9.33 4.61
N ILE A 97 2.07 10.05 3.53
CA ILE A 97 2.16 11.51 3.54
C ILE A 97 0.80 12.07 3.14
N ILE A 98 0.19 12.82 4.05
CA ILE A 98 -1.11 13.45 3.82
C ILE A 98 -1.01 14.96 4.08
N SER A 99 -2.01 15.71 3.68
CA SER A 99 -2.08 17.11 4.04
C SER A 99 -2.36 17.24 5.54
N THR A 100 -1.79 18.26 6.16
CA THR A 100 -2.07 18.52 7.59
C THR A 100 -3.54 18.87 7.79
N SER A 101 -4.19 19.50 6.80
CA SER A 101 -5.62 19.75 6.89
C SER A 101 -6.44 18.46 6.93
N SER A 102 -6.04 17.42 6.21
CA SER A 102 -6.69 16.10 6.28
C SER A 102 -6.45 15.44 7.63
N LEU A 103 -5.24 15.53 8.16
CA LEU A 103 -4.92 15.03 9.50
C LEU A 103 -5.87 15.60 10.55
N LYS A 104 -6.08 16.91 10.49
CA LYS A 104 -6.96 17.61 11.44
C LYS A 104 -8.44 17.29 11.22
N ARG A 105 -8.88 17.28 9.95
CA ARG A 105 -10.27 16.98 9.61
C ARG A 105 -10.68 15.58 10.08
N LEU A 106 -9.78 14.60 9.92
CA LEU A 106 -10.02 13.21 10.32
C LEU A 106 -9.72 12.96 11.79
N ASN A 107 -9.15 13.95 12.48
CA ASN A 107 -8.80 13.86 13.90
C ASN A 107 -7.95 12.61 14.21
N LEU A 108 -6.93 12.37 13.38
CA LEU A 108 -6.06 11.21 13.53
C LEU A 108 -5.08 11.39 14.69
N ALA A 109 -4.83 10.31 15.42
CA ALA A 109 -3.93 10.30 16.56
C ALA A 109 -3.15 8.98 16.62
N PRO A 110 -1.95 8.97 17.24
CA PRO A 110 -1.24 7.72 17.48
C PRO A 110 -2.13 6.74 18.24
N GLY A 111 -2.07 5.47 17.84
CA GLY A 111 -2.92 4.41 18.39
C GLY A 111 -4.18 4.15 17.59
N ASP A 112 -4.58 5.07 16.72
CA ASP A 112 -5.77 4.88 15.90
C ASP A 112 -5.56 3.79 14.86
N GLN A 113 -6.60 3.01 14.63
CA GLN A 113 -6.64 2.05 13.55
C GLN A 113 -7.22 2.72 12.30
N ILE A 114 -6.54 2.54 11.18
CA ILE A 114 -6.97 3.11 9.90
C ILE A 114 -6.84 2.07 8.79
N TYR A 115 -7.36 2.42 7.63
CA TYR A 115 -7.24 1.63 6.40
C TYR A 115 -6.41 2.43 5.42
N ALA A 116 -5.26 1.87 5.03
CA ALA A 116 -4.37 2.49 4.06
C ALA A 116 -4.64 1.89 2.67
N TYR A 117 -4.54 2.71 1.65
CA TYR A 117 -4.85 2.32 0.27
C TYR A 117 -3.70 2.71 -0.64
N VAL A 118 -3.33 1.76 -1.51
CA VAL A 118 -2.32 1.97 -2.54
C VAL A 118 -2.85 1.42 -3.84
N LYS A 119 -2.84 2.22 -4.90
CA LYS A 119 -3.28 1.76 -6.22
C LYS A 119 -2.36 0.66 -6.74
N ALA A 120 -2.92 -0.29 -7.47
CA ALA A 120 -2.14 -1.37 -8.09
C ALA A 120 -1.03 -0.82 -9.00
N THR A 121 -1.26 0.33 -9.64
CA THR A 121 -0.27 1.00 -10.50
C THR A 121 0.87 1.67 -9.73
N SER A 122 0.72 1.83 -8.42
CA SER A 122 1.75 2.46 -7.58
C SER A 122 2.69 1.46 -6.91
N LEU A 123 2.36 0.18 -6.90
CA LEU A 123 3.26 -0.86 -6.43
C LEU A 123 4.35 -1.12 -7.47
N TYR A 124 5.55 -1.36 -7.01
CA TYR A 124 6.66 -1.77 -7.88
C TYR A 124 7.56 -2.79 -7.19
N ILE A 125 8.28 -3.54 -7.99
CA ILE A 125 9.26 -4.50 -7.50
C ILE A 125 10.56 -3.75 -7.27
N ALA A 126 11.04 -3.81 -6.03
CA ALA A 126 12.26 -3.11 -5.63
C ALA A 126 13.51 -3.90 -6.04
#